data_798497df4641ed34539f5ede615178f3
#
_entry.id   798497df4641ed34539f5ede615178f3
#
_cell.length_a   1.000
_cell.length_b   1.000
_cell.length_c   1.000
_cell.angle_alpha   90.00
_cell.angle_beta   90.00
_cell.angle_gamma   90.00
#
_symmetry.space_group_name_H-M   'P 1'
#
loop_
_entity.id
_entity.type
_entity.pdbx_description
1 polymer ?
#
loop_
_entity_poly.entity_id
_entity_poly.type
_entity_poly.pdbx_seq_one_letter_code
_entity_poly.pdbx_strand_id
1 'polypeptide(L)'
;MIDISGENVVLVGALLLFVAVMAGKVAYRFGAPALLLFLGVGMLFGLNFISYRSVEMTQFVGMIALCIILFTGGMDTKFSEIKPIIGPGVVLATVGVVMTAFVLAGFVWLVAPWLGIEIPFALALLLASTMSSTDSASVFSILRSKKQGLKQNLRPLLELESGSNDPMAYMMTILLISVVSNTSSCVGLGMSVVFFVVQMVVGALSGYLIGRLAVWTINRIKLANHSLYSVLLLAFIFFSFAFTDLIKGNGYLAVYLSGLVIGNHKLEQKRPLTVFFDGFTWLMQIVMFLTLGLFVNSNELLEPRVLILGGLVGAFMILVARPLTVFTCLLPFRKFTTKARLYVSWVGLRGAVPILFAIYPLMAHVENAGLLFNVVFLGTIISLLVQGTTVSGMANLLGLAYEERESAFSVDMHQDMKSCLLYTSDAADE
;
A
#
# COMPACT_ATOMS: atom_id res chain seq x y z
N MET A 1 -8.34 31.30 2.65
CA MET A 1 -7.66 30.09 2.15
C MET A 1 -6.43 30.52 1.38
N ILE A 2 -5.30 29.90 1.66
CA ILE A 2 -4.06 30.17 0.92
C ILE A 2 -4.12 29.33 -0.35
N ASP A 3 -4.18 29.97 -1.52
CA ASP A 3 -3.96 29.25 -2.77
C ASP A 3 -2.52 28.78 -2.82
N ILE A 4 -2.32 27.52 -3.21
CA ILE A 4 -0.99 26.96 -3.41
C ILE A 4 -0.41 27.61 -4.67
N SER A 5 0.23 28.78 -4.49
CA SER A 5 1.05 29.41 -5.51
C SER A 5 2.49 28.89 -5.40
N GLY A 6 3.27 28.95 -6.48
CA GLY A 6 4.65 28.46 -6.48
C GLY A 6 5.53 29.05 -5.37
N GLU A 7 5.22 30.25 -4.87
CA GLU A 7 5.95 30.93 -3.79
C GLU A 7 5.67 30.31 -2.40
N ASN A 8 4.45 29.79 -2.17
CA ASN A 8 4.01 29.31 -0.87
C ASN A 8 4.15 27.77 -0.72
N VAL A 9 4.26 27.02 -1.82
CA VAL A 9 4.32 25.54 -1.82
C VAL A 9 5.43 25.01 -0.93
N VAL A 10 6.62 25.63 -0.99
CA VAL A 10 7.78 25.16 -0.21
C VAL A 10 7.57 25.38 1.28
N LEU A 11 7.06 26.55 1.67
CA LEU A 11 6.77 26.85 3.09
C LEU A 11 5.67 25.96 3.65
N VAL A 12 4.58 25.83 2.88
CA VAL A 12 3.43 24.97 3.27
C VAL A 12 3.86 23.52 3.35
N GLY A 13 4.61 23.01 2.37
CA GLY A 13 5.13 21.64 2.36
C GLY A 13 6.06 21.37 3.55
N ALA A 14 6.97 22.31 3.86
CA ALA A 14 7.87 22.17 5.01
C ALA A 14 7.10 22.14 6.34
N LEU A 15 6.10 23.01 6.50
CA LEU A 15 5.25 23.06 7.69
C LEU A 15 4.44 21.76 7.84
N LEU A 16 3.83 21.29 6.76
CA LEU A 16 3.05 20.05 6.76
C LEU A 16 3.92 18.84 7.12
N LEU A 17 5.11 18.73 6.54
CA LEU A 17 6.05 17.66 6.88
C LEU A 17 6.48 17.73 8.35
N PHE A 18 6.79 18.92 8.86
CA PHE A 18 7.16 19.08 10.26
C PHE A 18 6.02 18.65 11.19
N VAL A 19 4.80 19.14 10.94
CA VAL A 19 3.61 18.79 11.74
C VAL A 19 3.32 17.28 11.64
N ALA A 20 3.44 16.67 10.46
CA ALA A 20 3.25 15.24 10.27
C ALA A 20 4.25 14.41 11.07
N VAL A 21 5.54 14.76 11.04
CA VAL A 21 6.57 14.06 11.84
C VAL A 21 6.29 14.18 13.34
N MET A 22 5.88 15.37 13.81
CA MET A 22 5.49 15.56 15.21
C MET A 22 4.24 14.76 15.57
N ALA A 23 3.23 14.72 14.71
CA ALA A 23 2.04 13.89 14.87
C ALA A 23 2.41 12.39 14.91
N GLY A 24 3.32 11.95 14.05
CA GLY A 24 3.85 10.58 14.06
C GLY A 24 4.49 10.19 15.40
N LYS A 25 5.26 11.11 16.02
CA LYS A 25 5.83 10.90 17.35
C LYS A 25 4.75 10.72 18.42
N VAL A 26 3.67 11.51 18.33
CA VAL A 26 2.51 11.40 19.22
C VAL A 26 1.79 10.08 18.99
N ALA A 27 1.55 9.69 17.73
CA ALA A 27 0.94 8.41 17.37
C ALA A 27 1.68 7.22 18.00
N TYR A 28 3.01 7.22 17.87
CA TYR A 28 3.86 6.16 18.43
C TYR A 28 3.67 6.03 19.94
N ARG A 29 3.55 7.16 20.65
CA ARG A 29 3.35 7.17 22.12
C ARG A 29 1.99 6.60 22.53
N PHE A 30 0.94 6.83 21.74
CA PHE A 30 -0.41 6.37 22.04
C PHE A 30 -0.78 5.04 21.35
N GLY A 31 0.12 4.48 20.54
CA GLY A 31 -0.15 3.25 19.78
C GLY A 31 -1.18 3.39 18.67
N ALA A 32 -1.44 4.63 18.23
CA ALA A 32 -2.31 4.91 17.10
C ALA A 32 -1.55 4.73 15.78
N PRO A 33 -2.24 4.36 14.67
CA PRO A 33 -1.61 4.32 13.35
C PRO A 33 -1.13 5.72 12.93
N ALA A 34 0.19 5.91 12.75
CA ALA A 34 0.77 7.20 12.37
C ALA A 34 0.17 7.74 11.05
N LEU A 35 -0.14 6.83 10.12
CA LEU A 35 -0.70 7.15 8.81
C LEU A 35 -2.08 7.83 8.91
N LEU A 36 -2.88 7.44 9.89
CA LEU A 36 -4.16 8.09 10.15
C LEU A 36 -3.97 9.55 10.61
N LEU A 37 -2.94 9.82 11.41
CA LEU A 37 -2.64 11.19 11.82
C LEU A 37 -2.12 12.04 10.65
N PHE A 38 -1.34 11.48 9.75
CA PHE A 38 -0.92 12.19 8.53
C PHE A 38 -2.12 12.57 7.66
N LEU A 39 -3.05 11.63 7.48
CA LEU A 39 -4.32 11.89 6.78
C LEU A 39 -5.12 13.00 7.49
N GLY A 40 -5.27 12.91 8.82
CA GLY A 40 -5.97 13.90 9.63
C GLY A 40 -5.33 15.30 9.57
N VAL A 41 -4.00 15.39 9.60
CA VAL A 41 -3.28 16.65 9.40
C VAL A 41 -3.60 17.24 8.04
N GLY A 42 -3.53 16.43 6.97
CA GLY A 42 -3.92 16.85 5.61
C GLY A 42 -5.35 17.40 5.56
N MET A 43 -6.31 16.70 6.16
CA MET A 43 -7.71 17.14 6.22
C MET A 43 -7.88 18.46 6.98
N LEU A 44 -7.25 18.62 8.14
CA LEU A 44 -7.33 19.85 8.95
C LEU A 44 -6.79 21.06 8.20
N PHE A 45 -5.67 20.90 7.50
CA PHE A 45 -5.09 21.98 6.69
C PHE A 45 -5.91 22.27 5.43
N GLY A 46 -6.45 21.25 4.77
CA GLY A 46 -7.35 21.37 3.62
C GLY A 46 -8.65 22.10 3.95
N LEU A 47 -9.20 21.87 5.15
CA LEU A 47 -10.43 22.52 5.63
C LEU A 47 -10.27 24.03 5.86
N ASN A 48 -9.16 24.43 6.49
CA ASN A 48 -9.06 25.77 7.10
C ASN A 48 -8.07 26.68 6.36
N PHE A 49 -7.02 26.13 5.73
CA PHE A 49 -5.88 26.93 5.30
C PHE A 49 -5.57 26.80 3.80
N ILE A 50 -5.75 25.63 3.19
CA ILE A 50 -5.23 25.32 1.86
C ILE A 50 -6.37 24.89 0.93
N SER A 51 -6.53 25.56 -0.21
CA SER A 51 -7.41 25.10 -1.28
C SER A 51 -6.61 24.21 -2.24
N TYR A 52 -6.75 22.89 -2.12
CA TYR A 52 -6.09 21.92 -2.98
C TYR A 52 -7.12 20.98 -3.60
N ARG A 53 -7.31 21.04 -4.92
CA ARG A 53 -8.33 20.28 -5.66
C ARG A 53 -7.85 19.67 -6.97
N SER A 54 -6.53 19.64 -7.21
CA SER A 54 -6.00 19.04 -8.44
C SER A 54 -6.02 17.52 -8.36
N VAL A 55 -6.91 16.92 -9.14
CA VAL A 55 -7.04 15.45 -9.29
C VAL A 55 -5.76 14.87 -9.89
N GLU A 56 -5.23 15.53 -10.95
CA GLU A 56 -4.04 15.07 -11.68
C GLU A 56 -2.79 15.07 -10.80
N MET A 57 -2.57 16.15 -10.03
CA MET A 57 -1.42 16.23 -9.12
C MET A 57 -1.54 15.22 -7.98
N THR A 58 -2.74 15.00 -7.43
CA THR A 58 -2.96 14.01 -6.39
C THR A 58 -2.66 12.60 -6.91
N GLN A 59 -3.13 12.27 -8.11
CA GLN A 59 -2.86 10.99 -8.76
C GLN A 59 -1.35 10.84 -9.04
N PHE A 60 -0.69 11.87 -9.56
CA PHE A 60 0.73 11.85 -9.89
C PHE A 60 1.60 11.62 -8.65
N VAL A 61 1.35 12.36 -7.57
CA VAL A 61 2.05 12.19 -6.29
C VAL A 61 1.80 10.79 -5.72
N GLY A 62 0.55 10.32 -5.74
CA GLY A 62 0.19 8.99 -5.28
C GLY A 62 0.85 7.87 -6.10
N MET A 63 0.93 8.03 -7.43
CA MET A 63 1.58 7.08 -8.33
C MET A 63 3.08 6.96 -8.01
N ILE A 64 3.80 8.08 -7.87
CA ILE A 64 5.22 8.09 -7.50
C ILE A 64 5.42 7.43 -6.15
N ALA A 65 4.61 7.81 -5.17
CA ALA A 65 4.70 7.24 -3.82
C ALA A 65 4.45 5.73 -3.83
N LEU A 66 3.43 5.26 -4.53
CA LEU A 66 3.10 3.84 -4.63
C LEU A 66 4.20 3.05 -5.32
N CYS A 67 4.82 3.57 -6.38
CA CYS A 67 5.96 2.91 -7.04
C CYS A 67 7.11 2.66 -6.04
N ILE A 68 7.45 3.65 -5.22
CA ILE A 68 8.54 3.54 -4.25
C ILE A 68 8.17 2.58 -3.12
N ILE A 69 6.95 2.66 -2.61
CA ILE A 69 6.45 1.77 -1.54
C ILE A 69 6.42 0.30 -2.01
N LEU A 70 5.89 0.04 -3.21
CA LEU A 70 5.84 -1.32 -3.77
C LEU A 70 7.24 -1.87 -4.06
N PHE A 71 8.12 -1.05 -4.61
CA PHE A 71 9.50 -1.45 -4.86
C PHE A 71 10.22 -1.86 -3.57
N THR A 72 10.14 -1.03 -2.53
CA THR A 72 10.77 -1.29 -1.23
C THR A 72 10.16 -2.52 -0.58
N GLY A 73 8.83 -2.67 -0.62
CA GLY A 73 8.15 -3.87 -0.14
C GLY A 73 8.63 -5.15 -0.86
N GLY A 74 8.80 -5.07 -2.19
CA GLY A 74 9.38 -6.16 -2.97
C GLY A 74 10.84 -6.45 -2.60
N MET A 75 11.65 -5.40 -2.39
CA MET A 75 13.07 -5.53 -2.04
C MET A 75 13.28 -6.13 -0.64
N ASP A 76 12.40 -5.86 0.29
CA ASP A 76 12.44 -6.41 1.66
C ASP A 76 11.96 -7.85 1.73
N THR A 77 11.16 -8.29 0.77
CA THR A 77 10.57 -9.63 0.74
C THR A 77 11.61 -10.68 0.33
N LYS A 78 11.93 -11.63 1.24
CA LYS A 78 12.89 -12.69 0.96
C LYS A 78 12.24 -13.87 0.27
N PHE A 79 12.75 -14.25 -0.90
CA PHE A 79 12.22 -15.37 -1.69
C PHE A 79 12.23 -16.70 -0.94
N SER A 80 13.23 -16.94 -0.09
CA SER A 80 13.31 -18.13 0.76
C SER A 80 12.13 -18.24 1.75
N GLU A 81 11.64 -17.11 2.25
CA GLU A 81 10.53 -17.06 3.21
C GLU A 81 9.17 -17.18 2.50
N ILE A 82 9.03 -16.63 1.28
CA ILE A 82 7.78 -16.71 0.52
C ILE A 82 7.60 -18.03 -0.24
N LYS A 83 8.70 -18.72 -0.61
CA LYS A 83 8.64 -19.98 -1.37
C LYS A 83 7.63 -20.99 -0.85
N PRO A 84 7.56 -21.30 0.47
CA PRO A 84 6.61 -22.27 1.01
C PRO A 84 5.14 -21.80 1.03
N ILE A 85 4.91 -20.48 0.79
CA ILE A 85 3.59 -19.86 0.89
C ILE A 85 3.18 -19.12 -0.41
N ILE A 86 3.89 -19.33 -1.52
CA ILE A 86 3.56 -18.71 -2.81
C ILE A 86 2.13 -19.06 -3.23
N GLY A 87 1.73 -20.33 -3.13
CA GLY A 87 0.39 -20.76 -3.50
C GLY A 87 -0.71 -20.00 -2.77
N PRO A 88 -0.77 -20.06 -1.42
CA PRO A 88 -1.78 -19.33 -0.67
C PRO A 88 -1.70 -17.80 -0.85
N GLY A 89 -0.49 -17.23 -0.95
CA GLY A 89 -0.31 -15.79 -1.18
C GLY A 89 -0.85 -15.33 -2.54
N VAL A 90 -0.54 -16.06 -3.62
CA VAL A 90 -1.06 -15.76 -4.96
C VAL A 90 -2.58 -15.92 -5.01
N VAL A 91 -3.13 -16.96 -4.40
CA VAL A 91 -4.60 -17.16 -4.36
C VAL A 91 -5.28 -16.01 -3.62
N LEU A 92 -4.74 -15.56 -2.49
CA LEU A 92 -5.27 -14.39 -1.78
C LEU A 92 -5.15 -13.10 -2.60
N ALA A 93 -4.02 -12.88 -3.27
CA ALA A 93 -3.78 -11.68 -4.06
C ALA A 93 -4.56 -11.64 -5.38
N THR A 94 -5.04 -12.76 -5.89
CA THR A 94 -5.79 -12.84 -7.16
C THR A 94 -7.26 -13.17 -6.92
N VAL A 95 -7.56 -14.42 -6.62
CA VAL A 95 -8.95 -14.87 -6.35
C VAL A 95 -9.54 -14.12 -5.17
N GLY A 96 -8.73 -13.86 -4.14
CA GLY A 96 -9.15 -13.10 -2.96
C GLY A 96 -9.57 -11.68 -3.28
N VAL A 97 -8.83 -10.97 -4.14
CA VAL A 97 -9.16 -9.61 -4.59
C VAL A 97 -10.48 -9.61 -5.35
N VAL A 98 -10.62 -10.50 -6.35
CA VAL A 98 -11.85 -10.63 -7.14
C VAL A 98 -13.04 -10.97 -6.26
N MET A 99 -12.91 -11.96 -5.39
CA MET A 99 -13.99 -12.38 -4.49
C MET A 99 -14.39 -11.25 -3.52
N THR A 100 -13.41 -10.56 -2.93
CA THR A 100 -13.68 -9.41 -2.05
C THR A 100 -14.46 -8.33 -2.81
N ALA A 101 -14.04 -8.01 -4.05
CA ALA A 101 -14.70 -7.00 -4.87
C ALA A 101 -16.16 -7.39 -5.18
N PHE A 102 -16.43 -8.64 -5.60
CA PHE A 102 -17.80 -9.08 -5.91
C PHE A 102 -18.71 -9.15 -4.67
N VAL A 103 -18.21 -9.64 -3.54
CA VAL A 103 -18.98 -9.71 -2.28
C VAL A 103 -19.33 -8.32 -1.78
N LEU A 104 -18.36 -7.40 -1.80
CA LEU A 104 -18.59 -6.01 -1.39
C LEU A 104 -19.50 -5.27 -2.37
N ALA A 105 -19.33 -5.47 -3.68
CA ALA A 105 -20.19 -4.88 -4.71
C ALA A 105 -21.64 -5.32 -4.56
N GLY A 106 -21.88 -6.60 -4.32
CA GLY A 106 -23.22 -7.12 -4.04
C GLY A 106 -23.86 -6.45 -2.84
N PHE A 107 -23.09 -6.24 -1.77
CA PHE A 107 -23.59 -5.53 -0.59
C PHE A 107 -23.91 -4.06 -0.89
N VAL A 108 -23.01 -3.34 -1.55
CA VAL A 108 -23.22 -1.93 -1.93
C VAL A 108 -24.44 -1.79 -2.81
N TRP A 109 -24.56 -2.64 -3.83
CA TRP A 109 -25.69 -2.63 -4.76
C TRP A 109 -27.06 -2.89 -4.08
N LEU A 110 -27.07 -3.74 -3.04
CA LEU A 110 -28.27 -4.04 -2.27
C LEU A 110 -28.64 -2.94 -1.27
N VAL A 111 -27.65 -2.27 -0.66
CA VAL A 111 -27.89 -1.32 0.44
C VAL A 111 -28.04 0.13 -0.04
N ALA A 112 -27.34 0.53 -1.11
CA ALA A 112 -27.40 1.91 -1.61
C ALA A 112 -28.82 2.41 -1.94
N PRO A 113 -29.72 1.61 -2.54
CA PRO A 113 -31.11 2.05 -2.81
C PRO A 113 -31.91 2.40 -1.55
N TRP A 114 -31.64 1.76 -0.41
CA TRP A 114 -32.30 2.07 0.86
C TRP A 114 -31.93 3.46 1.39
N LEU A 115 -30.81 4.00 0.94
CA LEU A 115 -30.38 5.36 1.26
C LEU A 115 -30.77 6.38 0.17
N GLY A 116 -31.59 5.94 -0.82
CA GLY A 116 -31.99 6.76 -1.96
C GLY A 116 -30.84 7.06 -2.93
N ILE A 117 -29.85 6.17 -2.99
CA ILE A 117 -28.69 6.28 -3.90
C ILE A 117 -28.81 5.15 -4.92
N GLU A 118 -29.03 5.50 -6.18
CA GLU A 118 -29.06 4.53 -7.28
C GLU A 118 -27.65 4.29 -7.80
N ILE A 119 -27.11 3.11 -7.57
CA ILE A 119 -25.78 2.71 -8.02
C ILE A 119 -25.91 1.46 -8.91
N PRO A 120 -25.58 1.54 -10.21
CA PRO A 120 -25.49 0.36 -11.06
C PRO A 120 -24.48 -0.63 -10.53
N PHE A 121 -24.71 -1.94 -10.74
CA PHE A 121 -23.80 -2.97 -10.22
C PHE A 121 -22.35 -2.80 -10.70
N ALA A 122 -22.14 -2.32 -11.93
CA ALA A 122 -20.80 -2.04 -12.45
C ALA A 122 -20.07 -0.93 -11.66
N LEU A 123 -20.79 0.12 -11.23
CA LEU A 123 -20.23 1.18 -10.40
C LEU A 123 -19.98 0.69 -8.96
N ALA A 124 -20.88 -0.13 -8.42
CA ALA A 124 -20.66 -0.80 -7.12
C ALA A 124 -19.43 -1.71 -7.16
N LEU A 125 -19.21 -2.43 -8.27
CA LEU A 125 -18.05 -3.28 -8.47
C LEU A 125 -16.77 -2.44 -8.63
N LEU A 126 -16.83 -1.29 -9.30
CA LEU A 126 -15.73 -0.34 -9.40
C LEU A 126 -15.33 0.19 -8.00
N LEU A 127 -16.28 0.61 -7.19
CA LEU A 127 -16.04 1.00 -5.79
C LEU A 127 -15.39 -0.13 -5.00
N ALA A 128 -15.94 -1.33 -5.09
CA ALA A 128 -15.43 -2.49 -4.37
C ALA A 128 -14.03 -2.92 -4.83
N SER A 129 -13.71 -2.77 -6.13
CA SER A 129 -12.38 -3.10 -6.66
C SER A 129 -11.30 -2.18 -6.12
N THR A 130 -11.57 -0.87 -6.01
CA THR A 130 -10.62 0.08 -5.40
C THR A 130 -10.33 -0.28 -3.94
N MET A 131 -11.34 -0.78 -3.22
CA MET A 131 -11.21 -1.18 -1.82
C MET A 131 -10.67 -2.61 -1.62
N SER A 132 -10.37 -3.37 -2.64
CA SER A 132 -9.95 -4.78 -2.51
C SER A 132 -8.46 -4.94 -2.14
N SER A 133 -7.63 -3.91 -2.32
CA SER A 133 -6.22 -3.87 -1.91
C SER A 133 -6.05 -3.82 -0.39
N THR A 134 -4.97 -4.42 0.15
CA THR A 134 -4.63 -4.41 1.58
C THR A 134 -3.24 -3.84 1.81
N ASP A 135 -3.00 -3.23 2.98
CA ASP A 135 -1.75 -2.57 3.34
C ASP A 135 -1.02 -3.32 4.47
N SER A 136 -0.10 -4.19 4.10
CA SER A 136 0.75 -4.91 5.06
C SER A 136 1.88 -4.03 5.63
N ALA A 137 2.33 -3.00 4.92
CA ALA A 137 3.39 -2.13 5.40
C ALA A 137 2.98 -1.41 6.69
N SER A 138 1.75 -0.89 6.73
CA SER A 138 1.15 -0.31 7.93
C SER A 138 1.04 -1.31 9.08
N VAL A 139 0.63 -2.53 8.78
CA VAL A 139 0.53 -3.62 9.78
C VAL A 139 1.89 -3.91 10.42
N PHE A 140 2.93 -4.09 9.60
CA PHE A 140 4.27 -4.41 10.13
C PHE A 140 4.93 -3.21 10.80
N SER A 141 4.61 -1.99 10.41
CA SER A 141 5.02 -0.79 11.13
C SER A 141 4.48 -0.82 12.58
N ILE A 142 3.19 -1.16 12.75
CA ILE A 142 2.56 -1.28 14.08
C ILE A 142 3.15 -2.43 14.89
N LEU A 143 3.36 -3.61 14.30
CA LEU A 143 3.94 -4.76 14.99
C LEU A 143 5.39 -4.52 15.41
N ARG A 144 6.22 -3.93 14.52
CA ARG A 144 7.60 -3.54 14.83
C ARG A 144 7.68 -2.54 15.97
N SER A 145 6.78 -1.56 16.02
CA SER A 145 6.74 -0.59 17.12
C SER A 145 6.53 -1.24 18.49
N LYS A 146 5.90 -2.43 18.50
CA LYS A 146 5.63 -3.23 19.71
C LYS A 146 6.57 -4.43 19.85
N LYS A 147 7.64 -4.53 19.02
CA LYS A 147 8.60 -5.64 19.00
C LYS A 147 7.93 -7.02 18.90
N GLN A 148 6.89 -7.11 18.08
CA GLN A 148 6.08 -8.33 17.90
C GLN A 148 6.35 -8.97 16.54
N GLY A 149 6.74 -10.24 16.56
CA GLY A 149 6.78 -11.13 15.39
C GLY A 149 5.52 -12.00 15.28
N LEU A 150 5.28 -12.59 14.11
CA LEU A 150 4.14 -13.46 13.82
C LEU A 150 4.56 -14.88 13.52
N LYS A 151 3.91 -15.87 14.17
CA LYS A 151 4.10 -17.31 13.94
C LYS A 151 3.49 -17.75 12.60
N GLN A 152 3.76 -18.99 12.19
CA GLN A 152 3.18 -19.69 11.04
C GLN A 152 3.43 -19.02 9.68
N ASN A 153 4.57 -18.34 9.51
CA ASN A 153 4.91 -17.62 8.27
C ASN A 153 3.83 -16.61 7.82
N LEU A 154 3.10 -16.04 8.78
CA LEU A 154 2.05 -15.08 8.47
C LEU A 154 2.62 -13.76 7.93
N ARG A 155 3.81 -13.35 8.42
CA ARG A 155 4.46 -12.13 7.92
C ARG A 155 4.75 -12.23 6.42
N PRO A 156 5.50 -13.23 5.91
CA PRO A 156 5.74 -13.37 4.47
C PRO A 156 4.45 -13.53 3.65
N LEU A 157 3.42 -14.19 4.22
CA LEU A 157 2.12 -14.35 3.55
C LEU A 157 1.45 -12.99 3.30
N LEU A 158 1.38 -12.15 4.34
CA LEU A 158 0.76 -10.84 4.26
C LEU A 158 1.57 -9.87 3.37
N GLU A 159 2.90 -9.95 3.40
CA GLU A 159 3.80 -9.18 2.52
C GLU A 159 3.56 -9.55 1.04
N LEU A 160 3.53 -10.84 0.73
CA LEU A 160 3.28 -11.32 -0.62
C LEU A 160 1.86 -10.98 -1.11
N GLU A 161 0.86 -11.16 -0.24
CA GLU A 161 -0.52 -10.79 -0.55
C GLU A 161 -0.62 -9.31 -0.90
N SER A 162 -0.16 -8.44 0.00
CA SER A 162 -0.26 -6.99 -0.15
C SER A 162 0.50 -6.45 -1.37
N GLY A 163 1.75 -6.87 -1.57
CA GLY A 163 2.53 -6.43 -2.72
C GLY A 163 1.97 -6.88 -4.08
N SER A 164 1.16 -7.94 -4.10
CA SER A 164 0.55 -8.48 -5.33
C SER A 164 -0.91 -8.09 -5.51
N ASN A 165 -1.64 -7.76 -4.44
CA ASN A 165 -3.05 -7.37 -4.55
C ASN A 165 -3.24 -5.92 -5.03
N ASP A 166 -2.29 -5.01 -4.75
CA ASP A 166 -2.33 -3.64 -5.25
C ASP A 166 -2.33 -3.58 -6.79
N PRO A 167 -1.39 -4.25 -7.49
CA PRO A 167 -1.43 -4.36 -8.94
C PRO A 167 -2.73 -4.97 -9.46
N MET A 168 -3.29 -5.95 -8.74
CA MET A 168 -4.53 -6.62 -9.10
C MET A 168 -5.74 -5.69 -8.99
N ALA A 169 -5.86 -4.98 -7.87
CA ALA A 169 -6.91 -4.00 -7.61
C ALA A 169 -6.85 -2.83 -8.61
N TYR A 170 -5.63 -2.33 -8.92
CA TYR A 170 -5.41 -1.33 -9.96
C TYR A 170 -5.96 -1.76 -11.31
N MET A 171 -5.59 -2.95 -11.76
CA MET A 171 -6.03 -3.47 -13.06
C MET A 171 -7.55 -3.65 -13.11
N MET A 172 -8.16 -4.18 -12.05
CA MET A 172 -9.62 -4.28 -11.96
C MET A 172 -10.27 -2.90 -12.04
N THR A 173 -9.71 -1.91 -11.36
CA THR A 173 -10.22 -0.53 -11.37
C THR A 173 -10.18 0.05 -12.79
N ILE A 174 -9.04 -0.03 -13.49
CA ILE A 174 -8.89 0.48 -14.86
C ILE A 174 -9.82 -0.24 -15.83
N LEU A 175 -9.93 -1.56 -15.72
CA LEU A 175 -10.84 -2.36 -16.55
C LEU A 175 -12.30 -1.94 -16.32
N LEU A 176 -12.72 -1.78 -15.06
CA LEU A 176 -14.09 -1.41 -14.74
C LEU A 176 -14.41 0.05 -15.12
N ILE A 177 -13.44 0.97 -15.05
CA ILE A 177 -13.60 2.31 -15.61
C ILE A 177 -13.90 2.22 -17.10
N SER A 178 -13.18 1.41 -17.86
CA SER A 178 -13.44 1.24 -19.30
C SER A 178 -14.82 0.65 -19.57
N VAL A 179 -15.31 -0.26 -18.74
CA VAL A 179 -16.66 -0.85 -18.84
C VAL A 179 -17.74 0.18 -18.51
N VAL A 180 -17.56 0.97 -17.47
CA VAL A 180 -18.56 1.97 -17.04
C VAL A 180 -18.61 3.17 -17.99
N SER A 181 -17.45 3.62 -18.52
CA SER A 181 -17.36 4.77 -19.42
C SER A 181 -17.76 4.43 -20.86
N ASN A 182 -17.58 3.21 -21.32
CA ASN A 182 -17.89 2.76 -22.69
C ASN A 182 -19.21 2.00 -22.74
N THR A 183 -20.30 2.70 -22.62
CA THR A 183 -21.66 2.13 -22.81
C THR A 183 -21.94 1.66 -24.26
N SER A 184 -21.05 1.94 -25.22
CA SER A 184 -21.29 1.72 -26.65
C SER A 184 -20.37 0.68 -27.33
N SER A 185 -19.34 0.20 -26.67
CA SER A 185 -18.42 -0.79 -27.26
C SER A 185 -18.52 -2.10 -26.49
N CYS A 186 -19.27 -3.05 -27.04
CA CYS A 186 -19.25 -4.45 -26.62
C CYS A 186 -17.87 -5.09 -26.89
N VAL A 187 -16.85 -4.64 -26.20
CA VAL A 187 -15.69 -5.50 -25.98
C VAL A 187 -16.20 -6.61 -25.08
N GLY A 188 -16.46 -7.78 -25.65
CA GLY A 188 -17.08 -8.87 -24.92
C GLY A 188 -16.31 -9.17 -23.64
N LEU A 189 -17.01 -9.50 -22.56
CA LEU A 189 -16.44 -9.78 -21.24
C LEU A 189 -15.21 -10.70 -21.32
N GLY A 190 -15.23 -11.65 -22.27
CA GLY A 190 -14.11 -12.54 -22.55
C GLY A 190 -12.83 -11.84 -23.02
N MET A 191 -12.95 -10.81 -23.88
CA MET A 191 -11.80 -10.05 -24.35
C MET A 191 -11.20 -9.20 -23.22
N SER A 192 -12.02 -8.65 -22.34
CA SER A 192 -11.55 -7.90 -21.16
C SER A 192 -10.74 -8.78 -20.21
N VAL A 193 -11.15 -10.03 -20.00
CA VAL A 193 -10.40 -11.01 -19.19
C VAL A 193 -9.07 -11.37 -19.86
N VAL A 194 -9.05 -11.54 -21.19
CA VAL A 194 -7.81 -11.81 -21.95
C VAL A 194 -6.84 -10.64 -21.80
N PHE A 195 -7.30 -9.40 -22.00
CA PHE A 195 -6.45 -8.21 -21.80
C PHE A 195 -5.90 -8.14 -20.37
N PHE A 196 -6.73 -8.41 -19.37
CA PHE A 196 -6.30 -8.46 -17.99
C PHE A 196 -5.16 -9.46 -17.77
N VAL A 197 -5.30 -10.70 -18.25
CA VAL A 197 -4.27 -11.74 -18.13
C VAL A 197 -2.99 -11.33 -18.86
N VAL A 198 -3.11 -10.80 -20.10
CA VAL A 198 -1.96 -10.34 -20.87
C VAL A 198 -1.21 -9.23 -20.13
N GLN A 199 -1.90 -8.24 -19.58
CA GLN A 199 -1.28 -7.15 -18.83
C GLN A 199 -0.55 -7.63 -17.57
N MET A 200 -1.09 -8.64 -16.87
CA MET A 200 -0.43 -9.26 -15.72
C MET A 200 0.83 -10.02 -16.14
N VAL A 201 0.77 -10.80 -17.23
CA VAL A 201 1.93 -11.54 -17.74
C VAL A 201 3.02 -10.60 -18.25
N VAL A 202 2.66 -9.58 -19.02
CA VAL A 202 3.61 -8.56 -19.52
C VAL A 202 4.24 -7.81 -18.32
N GLY A 203 3.44 -7.43 -17.34
CA GLY A 203 3.95 -6.78 -16.11
C GLY A 203 4.95 -7.65 -15.37
N ALA A 204 4.63 -8.94 -15.18
CA ALA A 204 5.51 -9.88 -14.50
C ALA A 204 6.84 -10.11 -15.27
N LEU A 205 6.79 -10.32 -16.57
CA LEU A 205 7.98 -10.51 -17.40
C LEU A 205 8.86 -9.26 -17.42
N SER A 206 8.26 -8.09 -17.63
CA SER A 206 8.98 -6.81 -17.62
C SER A 206 9.67 -6.56 -16.28
N GLY A 207 8.97 -6.75 -15.16
CA GLY A 207 9.53 -6.58 -13.83
C GLY A 207 10.70 -7.52 -13.55
N TYR A 208 10.58 -8.79 -13.94
CA TYR A 208 11.68 -9.73 -13.82
C TYR A 208 12.90 -9.34 -14.67
N LEU A 209 12.70 -9.00 -15.95
CA LEU A 209 13.78 -8.64 -16.87
C LEU A 209 14.48 -7.34 -16.44
N ILE A 210 13.70 -6.30 -16.10
CA ILE A 210 14.25 -5.02 -15.65
C ILE A 210 14.95 -5.18 -14.30
N GLY A 211 14.41 -5.98 -13.39
CA GLY A 211 15.07 -6.30 -12.12
C GLY A 211 16.41 -6.99 -12.33
N ARG A 212 16.49 -7.96 -13.26
CA ARG A 212 17.74 -8.62 -13.63
C ARG A 212 18.75 -7.66 -14.29
N LEU A 213 18.24 -6.78 -15.16
CA LEU A 213 19.07 -5.74 -15.78
C LEU A 213 19.62 -4.77 -14.72
N ALA A 214 18.81 -4.34 -13.77
CA ALA A 214 19.24 -3.48 -12.68
C ALA A 214 20.35 -4.14 -11.82
N VAL A 215 20.18 -5.41 -11.42
CA VAL A 215 21.18 -6.18 -10.68
C VAL A 215 22.51 -6.26 -11.47
N TRP A 216 22.42 -6.59 -12.78
CA TRP A 216 23.59 -6.66 -13.63
C TRP A 216 24.30 -5.30 -13.74
N THR A 217 23.52 -4.22 -13.96
CA THR A 217 24.04 -2.86 -14.09
C THR A 217 24.73 -2.41 -12.80
N ILE A 218 24.07 -2.55 -11.64
CA ILE A 218 24.60 -2.12 -10.34
C ILE A 218 25.90 -2.84 -10.01
N ASN A 219 26.00 -4.14 -10.27
CA ASN A 219 27.20 -4.92 -9.99
C ASN A 219 28.34 -4.71 -11.01
N ARG A 220 28.05 -4.17 -12.22
CA ARG A 220 29.05 -3.89 -13.26
C ARG A 220 29.56 -2.45 -13.24
N ILE A 221 28.68 -1.50 -12.95
CA ILE A 221 29.03 -0.08 -12.91
C ILE A 221 29.76 0.19 -11.59
N LYS A 222 31.05 0.47 -11.68
CA LYS A 222 31.87 0.91 -10.53
C LYS A 222 31.76 2.43 -10.40
N LEU A 223 30.70 2.91 -9.75
CA LEU A 223 30.53 4.34 -9.50
C LEU A 223 31.48 4.80 -8.40
N ALA A 224 32.21 5.89 -8.65
CA ALA A 224 33.12 6.48 -7.67
C ALA A 224 32.37 7.03 -6.44
N ASN A 225 31.15 7.53 -6.66
CA ASN A 225 30.29 8.02 -5.57
C ASN A 225 29.19 6.99 -5.27
N HIS A 226 29.22 6.41 -4.08
CA HIS A 226 28.26 5.39 -3.65
C HIS A 226 26.79 5.89 -3.57
N SER A 227 26.57 7.18 -3.33
CA SER A 227 25.22 7.76 -3.31
C SER A 227 24.51 7.70 -4.67
N LEU A 228 25.26 7.65 -5.78
CA LEU A 228 24.69 7.54 -7.12
C LEU A 228 24.00 6.19 -7.39
N TYR A 229 24.32 5.15 -6.62
CA TYR A 229 23.61 3.87 -6.73
C TYR A 229 22.13 3.99 -6.33
N SER A 230 21.81 4.84 -5.34
CA SER A 230 20.42 5.10 -4.96
C SER A 230 19.67 5.84 -6.06
N VAL A 231 20.32 6.81 -6.71
CA VAL A 231 19.75 7.55 -7.86
C VAL A 231 19.54 6.63 -9.06
N LEU A 232 20.51 5.77 -9.36
CA LEU A 232 20.44 4.77 -10.43
C LEU A 232 19.27 3.81 -10.18
N LEU A 233 19.11 3.34 -8.95
CA LEU A 233 18.01 2.44 -8.60
C LEU A 233 16.64 3.13 -8.69
N LEU A 234 16.56 4.40 -8.29
CA LEU A 234 15.36 5.22 -8.47
C LEU A 234 14.99 5.35 -9.95
N ALA A 235 15.98 5.54 -10.84
CA ALA A 235 15.74 5.56 -12.28
C ALA A 235 15.18 4.21 -12.78
N PHE A 236 15.68 3.08 -12.28
CA PHE A 236 15.13 1.76 -12.62
C PHE A 236 13.69 1.55 -12.13
N ILE A 237 13.33 2.10 -10.96
CA ILE A 237 11.95 2.03 -10.45
C ILE A 237 10.98 2.70 -11.43
N PHE A 238 11.25 3.96 -11.77
CA PHE A 238 10.38 4.71 -12.68
C PHE A 238 10.43 4.19 -14.11
N PHE A 239 11.59 3.73 -14.57
CA PHE A 239 11.70 3.06 -15.86
C PHE A 239 10.87 1.77 -15.89
N SER A 240 10.91 0.96 -14.83
CA SER A 240 10.10 -0.26 -14.73
C SER A 240 8.61 0.03 -14.83
N PHE A 241 8.14 1.06 -14.13
CA PHE A 241 6.74 1.48 -14.22
C PHE A 241 6.38 1.98 -15.61
N ALA A 242 7.07 3.02 -16.09
CA ALA A 242 6.71 3.73 -17.30
C ALA A 242 6.88 2.88 -18.56
N PHE A 243 7.97 2.11 -18.67
CA PHE A 243 8.19 1.23 -19.81
C PHE A 243 7.14 0.12 -19.86
N THR A 244 6.80 -0.48 -18.72
CA THR A 244 5.79 -1.55 -18.69
C THR A 244 4.41 -1.02 -19.03
N ASP A 245 4.05 0.18 -18.55
CA ASP A 245 2.79 0.83 -18.91
C ASP A 245 2.72 1.18 -20.41
N LEU A 246 3.84 1.65 -20.98
CA LEU A 246 3.95 1.94 -22.41
C LEU A 246 3.64 0.71 -23.30
N ILE A 247 4.11 -0.47 -22.90
CA ILE A 247 3.84 -1.74 -23.61
C ILE A 247 2.53 -2.40 -23.15
N LYS A 248 1.66 -1.64 -22.47
CA LYS A 248 0.34 -2.09 -22.00
C LYS A 248 0.40 -3.23 -20.99
N GLY A 249 1.47 -3.32 -20.19
CA GLY A 249 1.57 -4.21 -19.05
C GLY A 249 1.18 -3.51 -17.75
N ASN A 250 1.12 -4.26 -16.65
CA ASN A 250 0.89 -3.68 -15.32
C ASN A 250 2.19 -3.14 -14.73
N GLY A 251 2.35 -1.79 -14.74
CA GLY A 251 3.54 -1.11 -14.24
C GLY A 251 3.79 -1.32 -12.75
N TYR A 252 2.75 -1.35 -11.91
CA TYR A 252 2.90 -1.58 -10.48
C TYR A 252 3.40 -2.99 -10.16
N LEU A 253 2.90 -4.01 -10.89
CA LEU A 253 3.40 -5.38 -10.77
C LEU A 253 4.87 -5.48 -11.18
N ALA A 254 5.24 -4.78 -12.26
CA ALA A 254 6.63 -4.75 -12.72
C ALA A 254 7.56 -4.12 -11.68
N VAL A 255 7.16 -3.03 -11.06
CA VAL A 255 7.91 -2.37 -9.97
C VAL A 255 8.08 -3.29 -8.77
N TYR A 256 7.00 -3.93 -8.29
CA TYR A 256 7.06 -4.86 -7.17
C TYR A 256 8.00 -6.04 -7.45
N LEU A 257 7.86 -6.68 -8.62
CA LEU A 257 8.69 -7.82 -9.01
C LEU A 257 10.15 -7.43 -9.27
N SER A 258 10.41 -6.24 -9.83
CA SER A 258 11.79 -5.75 -9.96
C SER A 258 12.44 -5.55 -8.58
N GLY A 259 11.71 -5.00 -7.61
CA GLY A 259 12.14 -4.91 -6.22
C GLY A 259 12.45 -6.29 -5.61
N LEU A 260 11.54 -7.26 -5.79
CA LEU A 260 11.73 -8.63 -5.33
C LEU A 260 12.99 -9.29 -5.94
N VAL A 261 13.23 -9.10 -7.23
CA VAL A 261 14.43 -9.62 -7.90
C VAL A 261 15.69 -8.97 -7.33
N ILE A 262 15.72 -7.65 -7.20
CA ILE A 262 16.87 -6.89 -6.71
C ILE A 262 17.15 -7.25 -5.25
N GLY A 263 16.14 -7.30 -4.41
CA GLY A 263 16.25 -7.62 -2.98
C GLY A 263 16.82 -9.02 -2.70
N ASN A 264 16.59 -9.97 -3.62
CA ASN A 264 17.03 -11.37 -3.46
C ASN A 264 18.37 -11.70 -4.15
N HIS A 265 19.01 -10.71 -4.79
CA HIS A 265 20.35 -10.88 -5.37
C HIS A 265 21.42 -10.22 -4.48
N LYS A 266 22.66 -10.67 -4.65
CA LYS A 266 23.81 -10.04 -4.00
C LYS A 266 24.12 -8.72 -4.72
N LEU A 267 24.12 -7.63 -3.96
CA LEU A 267 24.49 -6.29 -4.38
C LEU A 267 25.64 -5.81 -3.51
N GLU A 268 26.66 -5.20 -4.12
CA GLU A 268 27.82 -4.64 -3.40
C GLU A 268 27.41 -3.57 -2.39
N GLN A 269 26.34 -2.79 -2.70
CA GLN A 269 25.88 -1.66 -1.89
C GLN A 269 24.49 -1.91 -1.24
N LYS A 270 24.14 -3.16 -0.91
CA LYS A 270 22.79 -3.52 -0.45
C LYS A 270 22.36 -2.72 0.79
N ARG A 271 23.21 -2.64 1.82
CA ARG A 271 22.87 -1.98 3.10
C ARG A 271 22.59 -0.48 2.96
N PRO A 272 23.45 0.34 2.32
CA PRO A 272 23.16 1.75 2.07
C PRO A 272 21.88 1.96 1.26
N LEU A 273 21.63 1.12 0.25
CA LEU A 273 20.42 1.20 -0.57
C LEU A 273 19.16 0.93 0.27
N THR A 274 19.16 -0.11 1.10
CA THR A 274 18.02 -0.41 1.98
C THR A 274 17.74 0.76 2.92
N VAL A 275 18.74 1.32 3.59
CA VAL A 275 18.57 2.45 4.51
C VAL A 275 18.01 3.69 3.78
N PHE A 276 18.50 3.97 2.57
CA PHE A 276 18.01 5.09 1.77
C PHE A 276 16.53 4.90 1.41
N PHE A 277 16.17 3.72 0.89
CA PHE A 277 14.80 3.45 0.45
C PHE A 277 13.83 3.31 1.62
N ASP A 278 14.26 2.84 2.78
CA ASP A 278 13.45 2.86 4.01
C ASP A 278 13.03 4.28 4.39
N GLY A 279 13.98 5.20 4.44
CA GLY A 279 13.71 6.62 4.73
C GLY A 279 12.85 7.28 3.65
N PHE A 280 13.12 6.95 2.39
CA PHE A 280 12.39 7.51 1.26
C PHE A 280 10.94 6.99 1.19
N THR A 281 10.72 5.72 1.53
CA THR A 281 9.39 5.13 1.65
C THR A 281 8.56 5.82 2.74
N TRP A 282 9.16 6.11 3.90
CA TRP A 282 8.49 6.88 4.94
C TRP A 282 8.09 8.28 4.47
N LEU A 283 9.00 8.97 3.76
CA LEU A 283 8.69 10.27 3.16
C LEU A 283 7.52 10.17 2.19
N MET A 284 7.53 9.18 1.31
CA MET A 284 6.46 8.98 0.33
C MET A 284 5.12 8.62 0.98
N GLN A 285 5.11 7.82 2.03
CA GLN A 285 3.90 7.55 2.81
C GLN A 285 3.33 8.84 3.43
N ILE A 286 4.17 9.66 4.07
CA ILE A 286 3.74 10.94 4.66
C ILE A 286 3.15 11.84 3.58
N VAL A 287 3.88 12.04 2.47
CA VAL A 287 3.44 12.92 1.36
C VAL A 287 2.12 12.42 0.77
N MET A 288 1.99 11.12 0.53
CA MET A 288 0.77 10.52 -0.02
C MET A 288 -0.43 10.74 0.90
N PHE A 289 -0.33 10.42 2.19
CA PHE A 289 -1.43 10.58 3.13
C PHE A 289 -1.79 12.05 3.37
N LEU A 290 -0.81 12.93 3.43
CA LEU A 290 -1.06 14.39 3.50
C LEU A 290 -1.79 14.90 2.27
N THR A 291 -1.33 14.53 1.07
CA THR A 291 -1.94 14.96 -0.19
C THR A 291 -3.39 14.46 -0.32
N LEU A 292 -3.63 13.19 0.03
CA LEU A 292 -4.99 12.62 0.04
C LEU A 292 -5.89 13.31 1.08
N GLY A 293 -5.35 13.66 2.24
CA GLY A 293 -6.08 14.42 3.26
C GLY A 293 -6.41 15.85 2.82
N LEU A 294 -5.48 16.52 2.14
CA LEU A 294 -5.70 17.87 1.56
C LEU A 294 -6.75 17.88 0.44
N PHE A 295 -6.80 16.78 -0.32
CA PHE A 295 -7.67 16.66 -1.49
C PHE A 295 -9.15 16.46 -1.12
N VAL A 296 -9.44 15.82 0.01
CA VAL A 296 -10.81 15.47 0.39
C VAL A 296 -11.65 16.71 0.68
N ASN A 297 -12.88 16.72 0.16
CA ASN A 297 -13.87 17.75 0.47
C ASN A 297 -14.71 17.31 1.68
N SER A 298 -14.44 17.90 2.82
CA SER A 298 -15.09 17.50 4.08
C SER A 298 -16.59 17.79 4.10
N ASN A 299 -17.09 18.77 3.34
CA ASN A 299 -18.53 19.03 3.28
C ASN A 299 -19.29 17.89 2.59
N GLU A 300 -18.71 17.35 1.52
CA GLU A 300 -19.29 16.20 0.82
C GLU A 300 -19.11 14.91 1.63
N LEU A 301 -17.98 14.76 2.31
CA LEU A 301 -17.67 13.61 3.16
C LEU A 301 -18.65 13.50 4.35
N LEU A 302 -19.05 14.63 4.93
CA LEU A 302 -19.96 14.70 6.08
C LEU A 302 -21.46 14.63 5.70
N GLU A 303 -21.78 14.48 4.42
CA GLU A 303 -23.15 14.24 4.01
C GLU A 303 -23.69 12.96 4.69
N PRO A 304 -24.89 12.99 5.34
CA PRO A 304 -25.41 11.85 6.12
C PRO A 304 -25.49 10.54 5.32
N ARG A 305 -25.87 10.62 4.03
CA ARG A 305 -25.94 9.43 3.17
C ARG A 305 -24.59 8.81 2.92
N VAL A 306 -23.56 9.65 2.69
CA VAL A 306 -22.18 9.22 2.47
C VAL A 306 -21.60 8.60 3.75
N LEU A 307 -21.85 9.25 4.91
CA LEU A 307 -21.40 8.74 6.21
C LEU A 307 -21.99 7.36 6.53
N ILE A 308 -23.30 7.19 6.30
CA ILE A 308 -23.97 5.92 6.57
C ILE A 308 -23.48 4.85 5.60
N LEU A 309 -23.44 5.14 4.29
CA LEU A 309 -22.99 4.19 3.29
C LEU A 309 -21.52 3.79 3.51
N GLY A 310 -20.62 4.76 3.70
CA GLY A 310 -19.21 4.50 3.97
C GLY A 310 -18.98 3.73 5.27
N GLY A 311 -19.76 4.04 6.32
CA GLY A 311 -19.76 3.30 7.57
C GLY A 311 -20.17 1.84 7.40
N LEU A 312 -21.26 1.59 6.69
CA LEU A 312 -21.76 0.25 6.40
C LEU A 312 -20.78 -0.54 5.50
N VAL A 313 -20.24 0.09 4.47
CA VAL A 313 -19.25 -0.51 3.56
C VAL A 313 -17.98 -0.89 4.32
N GLY A 314 -17.43 0.01 5.15
CA GLY A 314 -16.26 -0.27 5.97
C GLY A 314 -16.49 -1.41 6.95
N ALA A 315 -17.62 -1.39 7.68
CA ALA A 315 -17.99 -2.43 8.63
C ALA A 315 -18.20 -3.79 7.93
N PHE A 316 -18.96 -3.83 6.84
CA PHE A 316 -19.21 -5.06 6.08
C PHE A 316 -17.92 -5.65 5.51
N MET A 317 -17.03 -4.80 5.03
CA MET A 317 -15.76 -5.24 4.50
C MET A 317 -14.90 -5.92 5.57
N ILE A 318 -14.79 -5.33 6.76
CA ILE A 318 -13.98 -5.87 7.85
C ILE A 318 -14.60 -7.16 8.42
N LEU A 319 -15.92 -7.16 8.62
CA LEU A 319 -16.60 -8.22 9.37
C LEU A 319 -17.09 -9.37 8.50
N VAL A 320 -17.37 -9.15 7.23
CA VAL A 320 -17.98 -10.14 6.34
C VAL A 320 -17.13 -10.42 5.10
N ALA A 321 -16.88 -9.42 4.26
CA ALA A 321 -16.25 -9.64 2.96
C ALA A 321 -14.84 -10.23 3.11
N ARG A 322 -14.02 -9.66 3.96
CA ARG A 322 -12.63 -10.12 4.18
C ARG A 322 -12.57 -11.50 4.86
N PRO A 323 -13.28 -11.78 5.97
CA PRO A 323 -13.31 -13.13 6.54
C PRO A 323 -13.79 -14.18 5.55
N LEU A 324 -14.90 -13.94 4.86
CA LEU A 324 -15.43 -14.86 3.85
C LEU A 324 -14.40 -15.21 2.79
N THR A 325 -13.73 -14.19 2.24
CA THR A 325 -12.69 -14.34 1.22
C THR A 325 -11.50 -15.15 1.75
N VAL A 326 -10.94 -14.78 2.90
CA VAL A 326 -9.76 -15.44 3.46
C VAL A 326 -10.04 -16.89 3.81
N PHE A 327 -11.17 -17.17 4.45
CA PHE A 327 -11.54 -18.55 4.80
C PHE A 327 -11.74 -19.41 3.55
N THR A 328 -12.38 -18.87 2.51
CA THR A 328 -12.58 -19.58 1.24
C THR A 328 -11.25 -19.83 0.51
N CYS A 329 -10.43 -18.78 0.34
CA CYS A 329 -9.15 -18.89 -0.37
C CYS A 329 -8.13 -19.78 0.35
N LEU A 330 -8.10 -19.77 1.68
CA LEU A 330 -7.18 -20.59 2.46
C LEU A 330 -7.75 -21.97 2.82
N LEU A 331 -8.98 -22.30 2.40
CA LEU A 331 -9.58 -23.61 2.66
C LEU A 331 -8.74 -24.78 2.15
N PRO A 332 -8.17 -24.74 0.92
CA PRO A 332 -7.34 -25.82 0.41
C PRO A 332 -6.01 -25.99 1.15
N PHE A 333 -5.54 -24.93 1.82
CA PHE A 333 -4.23 -24.90 2.47
C PHE A 333 -4.33 -25.26 3.95
N ARG A 334 -4.26 -26.56 4.26
CA ARG A 334 -4.40 -27.12 5.63
C ARG A 334 -3.32 -26.68 6.61
N LYS A 335 -2.23 -26.08 6.15
CA LYS A 335 -1.13 -25.57 6.99
C LYS A 335 -1.55 -24.42 7.92
N PHE A 336 -2.57 -23.64 7.53
CA PHE A 336 -3.04 -22.50 8.30
C PHE A 336 -4.13 -22.92 9.28
N THR A 337 -3.89 -22.71 10.56
CA THR A 337 -4.89 -22.94 11.61
C THR A 337 -6.06 -21.97 11.47
N THR A 338 -7.21 -22.29 12.06
CA THR A 338 -8.38 -21.39 12.09
C THR A 338 -8.01 -20.03 12.72
N LYS A 339 -7.15 -20.02 13.75
CA LYS A 339 -6.65 -18.80 14.37
C LYS A 339 -5.83 -17.95 13.40
N ALA A 340 -4.96 -18.60 12.60
CA ALA A 340 -4.18 -17.92 11.57
C ALA A 340 -5.08 -17.30 10.48
N ARG A 341 -6.09 -18.04 10.00
CA ARG A 341 -7.06 -17.53 9.03
C ARG A 341 -7.86 -16.34 9.57
N LEU A 342 -8.29 -16.43 10.84
CA LEU A 342 -8.98 -15.35 11.51
C LEU A 342 -8.09 -14.10 11.64
N TYR A 343 -6.81 -14.30 11.96
CA TYR A 343 -5.85 -13.19 12.01
C TYR A 343 -5.63 -12.54 10.63
N VAL A 344 -5.39 -13.32 9.58
CA VAL A 344 -5.26 -12.83 8.19
C VAL A 344 -6.52 -12.09 7.75
N SER A 345 -7.70 -12.57 8.16
CA SER A 345 -8.96 -11.87 7.90
C SER A 345 -9.02 -10.51 8.59
N TRP A 346 -8.61 -10.45 9.85
CA TRP A 346 -8.64 -9.22 10.64
C TRP A 346 -7.61 -8.19 10.17
N VAL A 347 -6.43 -8.64 9.76
CA VAL A 347 -5.29 -7.79 9.38
C VAL A 347 -5.37 -7.27 7.93
N GLY A 348 -6.48 -7.49 7.24
CA GLY A 348 -6.74 -6.90 5.92
C GLY A 348 -6.95 -5.38 5.98
N LEU A 349 -6.01 -4.65 6.60
CA LEU A 349 -6.04 -3.20 6.78
C LEU A 349 -6.01 -2.49 5.43
N ARG A 350 -6.80 -1.44 5.27
CA ARG A 350 -6.83 -0.60 4.07
C ARG A 350 -6.03 0.67 4.34
N GLY A 351 -5.02 0.90 3.50
CA GLY A 351 -4.16 2.09 3.58
C GLY A 351 -4.58 3.18 2.59
N ALA A 352 -3.61 3.95 2.10
CA ALA A 352 -3.83 5.00 1.13
C ALA A 352 -4.16 4.49 -0.28
N VAL A 353 -3.76 3.27 -0.62
CA VAL A 353 -3.89 2.70 -1.97
C VAL A 353 -5.34 2.65 -2.46
N PRO A 354 -6.33 2.19 -1.67
CA PRO A 354 -7.75 2.30 -2.04
C PRO A 354 -8.20 3.72 -2.38
N ILE A 355 -7.78 4.71 -1.59
CA ILE A 355 -8.12 6.11 -1.84
C ILE A 355 -7.46 6.61 -3.13
N LEU A 356 -6.20 6.25 -3.35
CA LEU A 356 -5.48 6.57 -4.59
C LEU A 356 -6.20 5.96 -5.82
N PHE A 357 -6.62 4.71 -5.73
CA PHE A 357 -7.34 4.07 -6.84
C PHE A 357 -8.72 4.68 -7.06
N ALA A 358 -9.37 5.22 -6.04
CA ALA A 358 -10.62 5.95 -6.17
C ALA A 358 -10.48 7.32 -6.89
N ILE A 359 -9.25 7.81 -7.10
CA ILE A 359 -8.98 9.02 -7.90
C ILE A 359 -9.09 8.73 -9.41
N TYR A 360 -8.78 7.52 -9.86
CA TYR A 360 -8.85 7.18 -11.30
C TYR A 360 -10.26 7.33 -11.91
N PRO A 361 -11.36 6.90 -11.25
CA PRO A 361 -12.71 7.23 -11.70
C PRO A 361 -13.00 8.72 -11.78
N LEU A 362 -12.45 9.55 -10.86
CA LEU A 362 -12.57 11.01 -10.93
C LEU A 362 -11.88 11.58 -12.17
N MET A 363 -10.66 11.11 -12.47
CA MET A 363 -9.93 11.52 -13.68
C MET A 363 -10.65 11.10 -14.97
N ALA A 364 -11.29 9.94 -14.95
CA ALA A 364 -12.05 9.43 -16.09
C ALA A 364 -13.46 10.04 -16.20
N HIS A 365 -13.82 11.01 -15.35
CA HIS A 365 -15.12 11.64 -15.29
C HIS A 365 -16.29 10.65 -15.23
N VAL A 366 -16.10 9.55 -14.48
CA VAL A 366 -17.15 8.55 -14.24
C VAL A 366 -18.28 9.21 -13.45
N GLU A 367 -19.52 8.94 -13.84
CA GLU A 367 -20.68 9.42 -13.11
C GLU A 367 -20.66 8.94 -11.64
N ASN A 368 -20.99 9.80 -10.70
CA ASN A 368 -20.92 9.53 -9.25
C ASN A 368 -19.52 9.17 -8.69
N ALA A 369 -18.43 9.49 -9.41
CA ALA A 369 -17.05 9.22 -8.93
C ALA A 369 -16.73 9.93 -7.62
N GLY A 370 -17.31 11.14 -7.37
CA GLY A 370 -17.15 11.85 -6.09
C GLY A 370 -17.76 11.08 -4.90
N LEU A 371 -18.95 10.51 -5.08
CA LEU A 371 -19.56 9.63 -4.09
C LEU A 371 -18.69 8.41 -3.81
N LEU A 372 -18.22 7.75 -4.89
CA LEU A 372 -17.34 6.58 -4.81
C LEU A 372 -16.08 6.92 -3.99
N PHE A 373 -15.41 8.04 -4.33
CA PHE A 373 -14.22 8.50 -3.63
C PHE A 373 -14.49 8.70 -2.12
N ASN A 374 -15.57 9.40 -1.77
CA ASN A 374 -15.89 9.70 -0.38
C ASN A 374 -16.23 8.44 0.43
N VAL A 375 -16.96 7.47 -0.16
CA VAL A 375 -17.26 6.18 0.48
C VAL A 375 -15.99 5.36 0.72
N VAL A 376 -15.09 5.29 -0.27
CA VAL A 376 -13.79 4.60 -0.15
C VAL A 376 -12.93 5.27 0.92
N PHE A 377 -12.89 6.60 0.94
CA PHE A 377 -12.16 7.38 1.92
C PHE A 377 -12.61 7.08 3.36
N LEU A 378 -13.93 7.12 3.60
CA LEU A 378 -14.51 6.77 4.90
C LEU A 378 -14.26 5.32 5.30
N GLY A 379 -14.44 4.37 4.38
CA GLY A 379 -14.16 2.97 4.62
C GLY A 379 -12.69 2.73 5.00
N THR A 380 -11.77 3.47 4.39
CA THR A 380 -10.34 3.44 4.73
C THR A 380 -10.07 4.00 6.12
N ILE A 381 -10.67 5.14 6.49
CA ILE A 381 -10.53 5.70 7.84
C ILE A 381 -11.02 4.69 8.89
N ILE A 382 -12.17 4.06 8.67
CA ILE A 382 -12.72 3.06 9.60
C ILE A 382 -11.78 1.87 9.73
N SER A 383 -11.23 1.39 8.61
CA SER A 383 -10.25 0.31 8.61
C SER A 383 -8.98 0.69 9.41
N LEU A 384 -8.42 1.86 9.15
CA LEU A 384 -7.24 2.36 9.87
C LEU A 384 -7.51 2.53 11.37
N LEU A 385 -8.68 3.04 11.74
CA LEU A 385 -9.08 3.21 13.14
C LEU A 385 -9.29 1.87 13.82
N VAL A 386 -10.15 1.02 13.28
CA VAL A 386 -10.56 -0.24 13.94
C VAL A 386 -9.46 -1.28 13.88
N GLN A 387 -9.01 -1.59 12.66
CA GLN A 387 -8.00 -2.64 12.47
C GLN A 387 -6.62 -2.16 12.92
N GLY A 388 -6.20 -0.94 12.56
CA GLY A 388 -4.88 -0.41 12.90
C GLY A 388 -4.61 -0.37 14.40
N THR A 389 -5.59 -0.02 15.23
CA THR A 389 -5.44 -0.01 16.69
C THR A 389 -5.46 -1.40 17.31
N THR A 390 -6.10 -2.37 16.69
CA THR A 390 -6.35 -3.72 17.24
C THR A 390 -5.45 -4.82 16.70
N VAL A 391 -4.66 -4.57 15.64
CA VAL A 391 -3.74 -5.55 15.00
C VAL A 391 -2.89 -6.32 16.03
N SER A 392 -2.19 -5.60 16.89
CA SER A 392 -1.31 -6.18 17.92
C SER A 392 -2.08 -6.94 19.00
N GLY A 393 -3.21 -6.38 19.44
CA GLY A 393 -4.10 -7.03 20.43
C GLY A 393 -4.65 -8.35 19.90
N MET A 394 -5.06 -8.38 18.63
CA MET A 394 -5.58 -9.59 17.98
C MET A 394 -4.51 -10.67 17.82
N ALA A 395 -3.26 -10.30 17.51
CA ALA A 395 -2.14 -11.24 17.46
C ALA A 395 -1.91 -11.93 18.81
N ASN A 396 -1.98 -11.16 19.90
CA ASN A 396 -1.85 -11.69 21.26
C ASN A 396 -3.05 -12.56 21.64
N LEU A 397 -4.28 -12.10 21.38
CA LEU A 397 -5.51 -12.84 21.70
C LEU A 397 -5.55 -14.22 21.04
N LEU A 398 -5.08 -14.31 19.80
CA LEU A 398 -5.03 -15.57 19.04
C LEU A 398 -3.79 -16.42 19.36
N GLY A 399 -2.84 -15.91 20.16
CA GLY A 399 -1.60 -16.61 20.54
C GLY A 399 -0.60 -16.75 19.37
N LEU A 400 -0.71 -15.87 18.37
CA LEU A 400 0.13 -15.85 17.15
C LEU A 400 1.32 -14.92 17.27
N ALA A 401 1.32 -14.01 18.25
CA ALA A 401 2.45 -13.13 18.52
C ALA A 401 3.57 -13.88 19.24
N TYR A 402 4.80 -13.47 18.96
CA TYR A 402 5.98 -13.76 19.78
C TYR A 402 6.82 -12.48 19.90
N GLU A 403 7.62 -12.38 20.96
CA GLU A 403 8.52 -11.25 21.16
C GLU A 403 9.71 -11.41 20.21
N GLU A 404 9.87 -10.43 19.31
CA GLU A 404 10.99 -10.38 18.38
C GLU A 404 12.20 -9.81 19.14
N ARG A 405 13.11 -10.69 19.59
CA ARG A 405 14.39 -10.27 20.17
C ARG A 405 15.18 -9.58 19.06
N GLU A 406 15.69 -8.40 19.35
CA GLU A 406 16.70 -7.76 18.49
C GLU A 406 17.79 -8.80 18.24
N SER A 407 18.07 -9.09 16.96
CA SER A 407 19.09 -10.09 16.63
C SER A 407 20.38 -9.66 17.32
N ALA A 408 21.01 -10.56 18.04
CA ALA A 408 22.26 -10.31 18.80
C ALA A 408 23.34 -9.61 17.98
N PHE A 409 23.21 -9.65 16.65
CA PHE A 409 24.10 -9.00 15.69
C PHE A 409 24.11 -7.47 15.74
N SER A 410 23.04 -6.81 16.22
CA SER A 410 23.02 -5.35 16.40
C SER A 410 23.59 -4.93 17.77
N VAL A 411 23.52 -5.83 18.76
CA VAL A 411 24.09 -5.61 20.09
C VAL A 411 25.60 -5.82 20.05
N ASP A 412 26.09 -6.85 19.35
CA ASP A 412 27.53 -7.12 19.19
C ASP A 412 28.22 -5.98 18.43
N MET A 413 27.63 -5.42 17.36
CA MET A 413 28.23 -4.27 16.66
C MET A 413 28.31 -3.00 17.51
N HIS A 414 27.39 -2.79 18.45
CA HIS A 414 27.45 -1.65 19.37
C HIS A 414 28.50 -1.85 20.47
N GLN A 415 28.70 -3.09 20.92
CA GLN A 415 29.77 -3.46 21.85
C GLN A 415 31.14 -3.45 21.16
N ASP A 416 31.26 -3.98 19.95
CA ASP A 416 32.50 -3.94 19.16
C ASP A 416 32.89 -2.52 18.78
N MET A 417 31.95 -1.63 18.42
CA MET A 417 32.25 -0.21 18.19
C MET A 417 32.66 0.52 19.48
N LYS A 418 32.08 0.20 20.63
CA LYS A 418 32.51 0.78 21.91
C LYS A 418 33.88 0.29 22.33
N SER A 419 34.18 -0.99 22.13
CA SER A 419 35.52 -1.53 22.39
C SER A 419 36.58 -0.98 21.43
N CYS A 420 36.24 -0.80 20.16
CA CYS A 420 37.12 -0.21 19.17
C CYS A 420 37.42 1.28 19.43
N LEU A 421 36.43 2.04 19.89
CA LEU A 421 36.61 3.45 20.29
C LEU A 421 37.41 3.60 21.60
N LEU A 422 37.30 2.67 22.54
CA LEU A 422 38.14 2.63 23.74
C LEU A 422 39.60 2.34 23.40
N TYR A 423 39.88 1.42 22.47
CA TYR A 423 41.23 1.10 22.01
C TYR A 423 41.94 2.24 21.27
N THR A 424 41.16 3.09 20.55
CA THR A 424 41.73 4.27 19.85
C THR A 424 41.95 5.44 20.80
N SER A 425 41.27 5.52 21.94
CA SER A 425 41.50 6.57 22.94
C SER A 425 42.76 6.27 23.78
N ASP A 426 42.99 5.01 24.14
CA ASP A 426 44.20 4.62 24.91
C ASP A 426 45.47 4.69 24.07
N ALA A 427 45.40 4.56 22.73
CA ALA A 427 46.54 4.70 21.83
C ALA A 427 46.90 6.17 21.49
N ALA A 428 46.08 7.13 21.91
CA ALA A 428 46.34 8.57 21.70
C ALA A 428 46.96 9.23 22.94
N ASP A 429 47.02 8.50 24.07
CA ASP A 429 47.63 8.98 25.33
C ASP A 429 49.01 8.37 25.64
N GLU A 430 49.58 7.55 24.71
CA GLU A 430 50.99 7.16 24.67
C GLU A 430 51.76 7.92 23.56
#